data_15d4c0936370e0c31494879722228517
#
_entry.id   15d4c0936370e0c31494879722228517
#
_cell.length_a   1.000
_cell.length_b   1.000
_cell.length_c   1.000
_cell.angle_alpha   90.00
_cell.angle_beta   90.00
_cell.angle_gamma   90.00
#
_symmetry.space_group_name_H-M   'P 1'
#
loop_
_entity.id
_entity.type
_entity.pdbx_description
1 polymer ?
#
loop_
_entity_poly.entity_id
_entity_poly.type
_entity_poly.pdbx_seq_one_letter_code
_entity_poly.pdbx_strand_id
1 'polypeptide(L)'
;MMKEKQKTNRVLTIVLILGTVTVFFPLYMAAIIAFKKPSEMTNDVAGALSFPKQWSFENFRQAMEVTDFWRSLGNSLLITLVTIVLAILIHSIAGYVIGRGMARRKSFRFIYLYIVSGMFVPFSILMMPLVKQTAHMGLGNRAGAVSYTHLRAHETLRHL
;
A
#
# COMPACT_ATOMS: atom_id res chain seq x y z
N MET A 1 -28.72 33.32 8.12
CA MET A 1 -28.04 32.06 7.76
C MET A 1 -29.11 31.06 7.32
N MET A 2 -29.41 31.01 6.00
CA MET A 2 -30.49 30.17 5.44
C MET A 2 -29.96 28.75 5.32
N LYS A 3 -30.55 27.79 6.05
CA LYS A 3 -30.35 26.35 5.83
C LYS A 3 -31.02 26.01 4.49
N GLU A 4 -30.21 25.88 3.46
CA GLU A 4 -30.63 25.30 2.19
C GLU A 4 -31.03 23.84 2.47
N LYS A 5 -32.31 23.54 2.43
CA LYS A 5 -32.85 22.17 2.48
C LYS A 5 -32.40 21.48 1.20
N GLN A 6 -31.29 20.76 1.27
CA GLN A 6 -30.82 19.89 0.18
C GLN A 6 -31.94 18.87 -0.11
N LYS A 7 -32.70 19.09 -1.19
CA LYS A 7 -33.67 18.13 -1.68
C LYS A 7 -32.96 16.84 -2.03
N THR A 8 -33.00 15.89 -1.11
CA THR A 8 -32.38 14.56 -1.35
C THR A 8 -33.04 13.95 -2.58
N ASN A 9 -32.28 13.82 -3.65
CA ASN A 9 -32.77 13.22 -4.88
C ASN A 9 -32.90 11.70 -4.63
N ARG A 10 -34.13 11.20 -4.50
CA ARG A 10 -34.41 9.78 -4.19
C ARG A 10 -33.73 8.83 -5.15
N VAL A 11 -33.67 9.17 -6.43
CA VAL A 11 -32.98 8.36 -7.44
C VAL A 11 -31.48 8.27 -7.15
N LEU A 12 -30.84 9.41 -6.85
CA LEU A 12 -29.43 9.44 -6.49
C LEU A 12 -29.17 8.61 -5.21
N THR A 13 -30.03 8.70 -4.23
CA THR A 13 -29.91 7.91 -3.00
C THR A 13 -30.00 6.42 -3.28
N ILE A 14 -30.94 5.98 -4.12
CA ILE A 14 -31.07 4.55 -4.51
C ILE A 14 -29.79 4.09 -5.24
N VAL A 15 -29.30 4.86 -6.19
CA VAL A 15 -28.06 4.53 -6.92
C VAL A 15 -26.87 4.42 -5.98
N LEU A 16 -26.75 5.33 -5.01
CA LEU A 16 -25.68 5.29 -4.01
C LEU A 16 -25.80 4.07 -3.09
N ILE A 17 -27.01 3.72 -2.66
CA ILE A 17 -27.25 2.51 -1.84
C ILE A 17 -26.84 1.25 -2.62
N LEU A 18 -27.28 1.12 -3.88
CA LEU A 18 -26.92 -0.03 -4.71
C LEU A 18 -25.40 -0.11 -4.94
N GLY A 19 -24.76 1.01 -5.23
CA GLY A 19 -23.30 1.08 -5.34
C GLY A 19 -22.59 0.68 -4.04
N THR A 20 -23.08 1.15 -2.90
CA THR A 20 -22.54 0.79 -1.59
C THR A 20 -22.67 -0.70 -1.31
N VAL A 21 -23.85 -1.29 -1.55
CA VAL A 21 -24.06 -2.74 -1.39
C VAL A 21 -23.13 -3.54 -2.27
N THR A 22 -22.94 -3.14 -3.53
CA THR A 22 -22.03 -3.82 -4.47
C THR A 22 -20.58 -3.80 -3.98
N VAL A 23 -20.13 -2.68 -3.40
CA VAL A 23 -18.76 -2.56 -2.86
C VAL A 23 -18.59 -3.34 -1.55
N PHE A 24 -19.61 -3.32 -0.67
CA PHE A 24 -19.53 -4.03 0.61
C PHE A 24 -19.75 -5.53 0.50
N PHE A 25 -20.39 -6.01 -0.56
CA PHE A 25 -20.67 -7.44 -0.75
C PHE A 25 -19.41 -8.32 -0.75
N PRO A 26 -18.32 -8.02 -1.49
CA PRO A 26 -17.08 -8.80 -1.42
C PRO A 26 -16.45 -8.79 -0.03
N LEU A 27 -16.51 -7.66 0.69
CA LEU A 27 -15.96 -7.55 2.05
C LEU A 27 -16.77 -8.40 3.05
N TYR A 28 -18.09 -8.37 2.91
CA TYR A 28 -18.98 -9.24 3.67
C TYR A 28 -18.66 -10.72 3.44
N MET A 29 -18.51 -11.12 2.17
CA MET A 29 -18.14 -12.49 1.80
C MET A 29 -16.80 -12.89 2.39
N ALA A 30 -15.79 -12.04 2.27
CA ALA A 30 -14.46 -12.30 2.83
C ALA A 30 -14.52 -12.49 4.35
N ALA A 31 -15.26 -11.63 5.05
CA ALA A 31 -15.42 -11.72 6.50
C ALA A 31 -16.11 -13.04 6.92
N ILE A 32 -17.20 -13.42 6.25
CA ILE A 32 -17.92 -14.66 6.57
C ILE A 32 -17.05 -15.89 6.30
N ILE A 33 -16.39 -15.94 5.14
CA ILE A 33 -15.53 -17.06 4.75
C ILE A 33 -14.36 -17.21 5.71
N ALA A 34 -13.78 -16.09 6.17
CA ALA A 34 -12.66 -16.12 7.11
C ALA A 34 -12.97 -16.89 8.41
N PHE A 35 -14.23 -16.83 8.88
CA PHE A 35 -14.66 -17.49 10.11
C PHE A 35 -15.34 -18.85 9.91
N LYS A 36 -15.48 -19.33 8.67
CA LYS A 36 -16.04 -20.65 8.37
C LYS A 36 -15.00 -21.74 8.54
N LYS A 37 -15.47 -22.95 8.86
CA LYS A 37 -14.62 -24.14 8.77
C LYS A 37 -14.34 -24.47 7.28
N PRO A 38 -13.12 -24.90 6.92
CA PRO A 38 -12.80 -25.33 5.56
C PRO A 38 -13.78 -26.37 4.98
N SER A 39 -14.28 -27.30 5.83
CA SER A 39 -15.26 -28.30 5.44
C SER A 39 -16.63 -27.74 5.03
N GLU A 40 -17.00 -26.56 5.52
CA GLU A 40 -18.26 -25.91 5.15
C GLU A 40 -18.18 -25.22 3.77
N MET A 41 -16.96 -24.98 3.26
CA MET A 41 -16.73 -24.32 1.98
C MET A 41 -16.63 -25.31 0.80
N THR A 42 -16.17 -26.54 1.06
CA THR A 42 -15.93 -27.53 0.01
C THR A 42 -17.20 -28.25 -0.45
N ASN A 43 -18.23 -28.31 0.39
CA ASN A 43 -19.41 -29.13 0.15
C ASN A 43 -20.63 -28.38 -0.40
N ASP A 44 -20.63 -27.04 -0.33
CA ASP A 44 -21.79 -26.25 -0.73
C ASP A 44 -21.41 -24.83 -1.14
N VAL A 45 -21.47 -24.53 -2.44
CA VAL A 45 -21.21 -23.19 -2.98
C VAL A 45 -22.27 -22.20 -2.51
N ALA A 46 -23.54 -22.63 -2.34
CA ALA A 46 -24.61 -21.81 -1.78
C ALA A 46 -24.38 -21.56 -0.28
N GLY A 47 -23.79 -22.52 0.41
CA GLY A 47 -23.36 -22.38 1.81
C GLY A 47 -22.30 -21.31 2.02
N ALA A 48 -21.53 -20.95 0.99
CA ALA A 48 -20.54 -19.89 1.09
C ALA A 48 -21.17 -18.53 1.44
N LEU A 49 -22.39 -18.27 1.00
CA LEU A 49 -23.13 -17.04 1.26
C LEU A 49 -23.83 -17.01 2.64
N SER A 50 -24.02 -18.17 3.26
CA SER A 50 -24.71 -18.27 4.56
C SER A 50 -23.78 -17.92 5.71
N PHE A 51 -24.36 -17.58 6.87
CA PHE A 51 -23.60 -17.42 8.11
C PHE A 51 -22.91 -18.74 8.51
N PRO A 52 -21.73 -18.69 9.17
CA PRO A 52 -21.05 -19.88 9.69
C PRO A 52 -21.96 -20.65 10.62
N LYS A 53 -22.10 -21.95 10.44
CA LYS A 53 -22.80 -22.81 11.41
C LYS A 53 -22.00 -22.98 12.69
N GLN A 54 -20.68 -22.94 12.56
CA GLN A 54 -19.74 -22.95 13.68
C GLN A 54 -18.61 -21.94 13.37
N TRP A 55 -18.38 -20.99 14.28
CA TRP A 55 -17.31 -20.04 14.18
C TRP A 55 -15.96 -20.73 14.40
N SER A 56 -15.02 -20.54 13.47
CA SER A 56 -13.70 -21.16 13.51
C SER A 56 -12.62 -20.14 13.16
N PHE A 57 -11.49 -20.24 13.83
CA PHE A 57 -10.27 -19.49 13.52
C PHE A 57 -9.26 -20.30 12.72
N GLU A 58 -9.67 -21.48 12.25
CA GLU A 58 -8.80 -22.40 11.51
C GLU A 58 -8.17 -21.78 10.27
N ASN A 59 -8.97 -21.02 9.50
CA ASN A 59 -8.47 -20.33 8.30
C ASN A 59 -7.41 -19.28 8.63
N PHE A 60 -7.53 -18.59 9.78
CA PHE A 60 -6.51 -17.64 10.23
C PHE A 60 -5.23 -18.36 10.64
N ARG A 61 -5.35 -19.47 11.38
CA ARG A 61 -4.19 -20.28 11.76
C ARG A 61 -3.46 -20.81 10.52
N GLN A 62 -4.19 -21.40 9.59
CA GLN A 62 -3.66 -21.92 8.35
C GLN A 62 -3.02 -20.82 7.49
N ALA A 63 -3.65 -19.65 7.39
CA ALA A 63 -3.07 -18.51 6.68
C ALA A 63 -1.76 -18.05 7.31
N MET A 64 -1.68 -17.97 8.64
CA MET A 64 -0.45 -17.59 9.36
C MET A 64 0.67 -18.61 9.16
N GLU A 65 0.34 -19.91 9.15
CA GLU A 65 1.30 -20.98 8.92
C GLU A 65 1.83 -20.96 7.47
N VAL A 66 0.93 -20.92 6.48
CA VAL A 66 1.29 -20.95 5.03
C VAL A 66 2.10 -19.71 4.62
N THR A 67 1.83 -18.55 5.22
CA THR A 67 2.52 -17.30 4.88
C THR A 67 3.79 -17.06 5.70
N ASP A 68 4.14 -17.96 6.63
CA ASP A 68 5.21 -17.68 7.59
C ASP A 68 5.04 -16.28 8.24
N PHE A 69 3.82 -16.00 8.71
CA PHE A 69 3.37 -14.64 9.07
C PHE A 69 4.35 -13.91 9.99
N TRP A 70 4.81 -14.53 11.06
CA TRP A 70 5.70 -13.91 12.04
C TRP A 70 7.04 -13.54 11.46
N ARG A 71 7.59 -14.40 10.60
CA ARG A 71 8.84 -14.14 9.92
C ARG A 71 8.69 -13.01 8.89
N SER A 72 7.61 -13.04 8.13
CA SER A 72 7.28 -12.00 7.15
C SER A 72 7.03 -10.65 7.80
N LEU A 73 6.31 -10.63 8.94
CA LEU A 73 6.08 -9.43 9.75
C LEU A 73 7.39 -8.86 10.27
N GLY A 74 8.25 -9.70 10.88
CA GLY A 74 9.55 -9.28 11.37
C GLY A 74 10.44 -8.69 10.28
N ASN A 75 10.45 -9.31 9.09
CA ASN A 75 11.17 -8.78 7.93
C ASN A 75 10.64 -7.42 7.50
N SER A 76 9.32 -7.29 7.39
CA SER A 76 8.66 -6.04 6.99
C SER A 76 8.93 -4.91 7.98
N LEU A 77 8.84 -5.18 9.28
CA LEU A 77 9.15 -4.21 10.33
C LEU A 77 10.62 -3.76 10.26
N LEU A 78 11.55 -4.69 10.13
CA LEU A 78 12.98 -4.38 10.03
C LEU A 78 13.26 -3.50 8.79
N ILE A 79 12.76 -3.91 7.63
CA ILE A 79 12.94 -3.16 6.39
C ILE A 79 12.34 -1.75 6.52
N THR A 80 11.13 -1.65 7.06
CA THR A 80 10.44 -0.37 7.25
C THR A 80 11.22 0.56 8.17
N LEU A 81 11.66 0.06 9.34
CA LEU A 81 12.42 0.86 10.30
C LEU A 81 13.72 1.38 9.70
N VAL A 82 14.50 0.49 9.07
CA VAL A 82 15.78 0.88 8.43
C VAL A 82 15.52 1.91 7.33
N THR A 83 14.51 1.68 6.51
CA THR A 83 14.15 2.60 5.41
C THR A 83 13.73 3.97 5.93
N ILE A 84 12.88 4.03 6.97
CA ILE A 84 12.45 5.31 7.56
C ILE A 84 13.64 6.09 8.11
N VAL A 85 14.52 5.44 8.88
CA VAL A 85 15.68 6.10 9.45
C VAL A 85 16.59 6.67 8.36
N LEU A 86 16.94 5.86 7.36
CA LEU A 86 17.77 6.28 6.23
C LEU A 86 17.08 7.40 5.42
N ALA A 87 15.80 7.28 5.15
CA ALA A 87 15.03 8.29 4.43
C ALA A 87 15.05 9.63 5.17
N ILE A 88 14.76 9.64 6.46
CA ILE A 88 14.78 10.88 7.26
C ILE A 88 16.16 11.53 7.22
N LEU A 89 17.24 10.77 7.43
CA LEU A 89 18.59 11.31 7.43
C LEU A 89 18.96 11.90 6.07
N ILE A 90 18.79 11.15 5.00
CA ILE A 90 19.18 11.58 3.65
C ILE A 90 18.34 12.75 3.18
N HIS A 91 17.03 12.68 3.34
CA HIS A 91 16.14 13.76 2.87
C HIS A 91 16.31 15.03 3.68
N SER A 92 16.55 14.92 5.00
CA SER A 92 16.82 16.10 5.82
C SER A 92 18.11 16.81 5.42
N ILE A 93 19.18 16.05 5.18
CA ILE A 93 20.47 16.60 4.74
C ILE A 93 20.31 17.20 3.33
N ALA A 94 19.74 16.45 2.39
CA ALA A 94 19.54 16.92 1.03
C ALA A 94 18.65 18.17 0.97
N GLY A 95 17.52 18.15 1.68
CA GLY A 95 16.60 19.29 1.77
C GLY A 95 17.27 20.53 2.35
N TYR A 96 18.06 20.37 3.41
CA TYR A 96 18.80 21.47 4.00
C TYR A 96 19.85 22.07 3.04
N VAL A 97 20.67 21.21 2.43
CA VAL A 97 21.75 21.65 1.50
C VAL A 97 21.14 22.33 0.27
N ILE A 98 20.13 21.73 -0.33
CA ILE A 98 19.47 22.27 -1.53
C ILE A 98 18.75 23.58 -1.17
N GLY A 99 17.97 23.61 -0.08
CA GLY A 99 17.23 24.79 0.34
C GLY A 99 18.13 26.00 0.59
N ARG A 100 19.24 25.81 1.31
CA ARG A 100 20.22 26.89 1.51
C ARG A 100 20.99 27.24 0.24
N GLY A 101 21.27 26.27 -0.60
CA GLY A 101 22.03 26.45 -1.83
C GLY A 101 21.26 27.22 -2.90
N MET A 102 19.93 26.99 -3.00
CA MET A 102 19.08 27.68 -3.98
C MET A 102 19.09 29.21 -3.86
N ALA A 103 19.23 29.73 -2.63
CA ALA A 103 19.32 31.17 -2.39
C ALA A 103 20.65 31.79 -2.88
N ARG A 104 21.68 30.95 -3.09
CA ARG A 104 23.05 31.41 -3.36
C ARG A 104 23.54 31.11 -4.78
N ARG A 105 23.12 29.98 -5.37
CA ARG A 105 23.66 29.50 -6.66
C ARG A 105 22.56 28.93 -7.54
N LYS A 106 22.55 29.31 -8.81
CA LYS A 106 21.61 28.80 -9.84
C LYS A 106 21.73 27.27 -10.04
N SER A 107 22.90 26.69 -9.81
CA SER A 107 23.14 25.24 -9.91
C SER A 107 22.25 24.45 -8.95
N PHE A 108 22.03 24.93 -7.71
CA PHE A 108 21.14 24.24 -6.78
C PHE A 108 19.68 24.29 -7.20
N ARG A 109 19.27 25.38 -7.85
CA ARG A 109 17.93 25.47 -8.44
C ARG A 109 17.74 24.47 -9.57
N PHE A 110 18.77 24.25 -10.39
CA PHE A 110 18.77 23.23 -11.43
C PHE A 110 18.67 21.81 -10.85
N ILE A 111 19.48 21.50 -9.82
CA ILE A 111 19.42 20.21 -9.10
C ILE A 111 18.02 19.99 -8.52
N TYR A 112 17.44 20.99 -7.89
CA TYR A 112 16.08 20.91 -7.37
C TYR A 112 15.07 20.59 -8.46
N LEU A 113 15.10 21.33 -9.58
CA LEU A 113 14.20 21.09 -10.72
C LEU A 113 14.41 19.69 -11.32
N TYR A 114 15.66 19.22 -11.38
CA TYR A 114 15.96 17.86 -11.84
C TYR A 114 15.36 16.80 -10.93
N ILE A 115 15.48 16.94 -9.61
CA ILE A 115 14.86 16.02 -8.64
C ILE A 115 13.34 16.05 -8.77
N VAL A 116 12.74 17.25 -8.82
CA VAL A 116 11.29 17.42 -8.99
C VAL A 116 10.80 16.84 -10.31
N SER A 117 11.59 16.93 -11.39
CA SER A 117 11.21 16.34 -12.68
C SER A 117 11.06 14.82 -12.62
N GLY A 118 11.83 14.15 -11.76
CA GLY A 118 11.69 12.71 -11.50
C GLY A 118 10.31 12.33 -10.93
N MET A 119 9.62 13.26 -10.28
CA MET A 119 8.27 13.05 -9.76
C MET A 119 7.22 12.87 -10.88
N PHE A 120 7.48 13.35 -12.06
CA PHE A 120 6.56 13.20 -13.21
C PHE A 120 6.68 11.84 -13.90
N VAL A 121 7.70 11.03 -13.55
CA VAL A 121 7.84 9.68 -14.09
C VAL A 121 6.95 8.72 -13.31
N PRO A 122 5.89 8.14 -13.91
CA PRO A 122 5.02 7.21 -13.21
C PRO A 122 5.81 5.98 -12.73
N PHE A 123 5.63 5.60 -11.48
CA PHE A 123 6.30 4.42 -10.91
C PHE A 123 6.08 3.14 -11.72
N SER A 124 4.90 3.00 -12.34
CA SER A 124 4.57 1.86 -13.19
C SER A 124 5.55 1.64 -14.34
N ILE A 125 6.15 2.71 -14.86
CA ILE A 125 7.15 2.64 -15.94
C ILE A 125 8.49 2.13 -15.37
N LEU A 126 8.85 2.54 -14.17
CA LEU A 126 10.11 2.19 -13.51
C LEU A 126 10.08 0.80 -12.88
N MET A 127 8.91 0.27 -12.55
CA MET A 127 8.76 -0.98 -11.80
C MET A 127 9.42 -2.16 -12.50
N MET A 128 9.16 -2.37 -13.78
CA MET A 128 9.71 -3.52 -14.53
C MET A 128 11.23 -3.47 -14.70
N PRO A 129 11.84 -2.34 -15.11
CA PRO A 129 13.31 -2.21 -15.14
C PRO A 129 13.93 -2.43 -13.76
N LEU A 130 13.34 -1.88 -12.69
CA LEU A 130 13.84 -2.05 -11.33
C LEU A 130 13.80 -3.51 -10.87
N VAL A 131 12.70 -4.23 -11.11
CA VAL A 131 12.58 -5.65 -10.76
C VAL A 131 13.62 -6.47 -11.50
N LYS A 132 13.83 -6.23 -12.80
CA LYS A 132 14.87 -6.91 -13.58
C LYS A 132 16.27 -6.61 -13.05
N GLN A 133 16.57 -5.36 -12.78
CA GLN A 133 17.87 -4.95 -12.28
C GLN A 133 18.18 -5.51 -10.90
N THR A 134 17.21 -5.48 -9.97
CA THR A 134 17.39 -6.07 -8.63
C THR A 134 17.54 -7.60 -8.70
N ALA A 135 16.84 -8.27 -9.60
CA ALA A 135 17.00 -9.71 -9.82
C ALA A 135 18.38 -10.04 -10.38
N HIS A 136 18.87 -9.28 -11.38
CA HIS A 136 20.22 -9.45 -11.94
C HIS A 136 21.33 -9.20 -10.91
N MET A 137 21.13 -8.29 -9.99
CA MET A 137 22.07 -7.97 -8.91
C MET A 137 22.01 -8.98 -7.74
N GLY A 138 21.17 -10.00 -7.82
CA GLY A 138 20.97 -10.96 -6.73
C GLY A 138 20.36 -10.35 -5.46
N LEU A 139 19.72 -9.19 -5.59
CA LEU A 139 19.15 -8.43 -4.48
C LEU A 139 17.69 -8.85 -4.13
N GLY A 140 17.26 -10.04 -4.54
CA GLY A 140 15.97 -10.61 -4.19
C GLY A 140 15.83 -11.04 -2.72
N ASN A 141 16.85 -10.77 -1.90
CA ASN A 141 16.87 -11.03 -0.46
C ASN A 141 16.56 -9.77 0.36
N ARG A 142 16.68 -9.85 1.69
CA ARG A 142 16.44 -8.72 2.61
C ARG A 142 17.24 -7.46 2.28
N ALA A 143 18.51 -7.61 1.91
CA ALA A 143 19.37 -6.47 1.59
C ALA A 143 18.88 -5.74 0.33
N GLY A 144 18.43 -6.49 -0.67
CA GLY A 144 17.82 -5.93 -1.87
C GLY A 144 16.50 -5.20 -1.60
N ALA A 145 15.67 -5.73 -0.72
CA ALA A 145 14.43 -5.07 -0.33
C ALA A 145 14.68 -3.73 0.37
N VAL A 146 15.70 -3.61 1.23
CA VAL A 146 16.10 -2.34 1.85
C VAL A 146 16.57 -1.34 0.81
N SER A 147 17.42 -1.74 -0.13
CA SER A 147 17.90 -0.87 -1.21
C SER A 147 16.75 -0.39 -2.10
N TYR A 148 15.81 -1.28 -2.41
CA TYR A 148 14.64 -0.96 -3.22
C TYR A 148 13.69 0.03 -2.54
N THR A 149 13.39 -0.17 -1.26
CA THR A 149 12.54 0.74 -0.49
C THR A 149 13.21 2.08 -0.27
N HIS A 150 14.54 2.13 -0.15
CA HIS A 150 15.29 3.37 -0.04
C HIS A 150 15.21 4.21 -1.33
N LEU A 151 15.33 3.58 -2.50
CA LEU A 151 15.12 4.25 -3.79
C LEU A 151 13.69 4.76 -3.93
N ARG A 152 12.72 4.02 -3.42
CA ARG A 152 11.31 4.39 -3.42
C ARG A 152 10.93 5.46 -2.41
N ALA A 153 11.64 5.57 -1.29
CA ALA A 153 11.45 6.65 -0.33
C ALA A 153 11.71 8.03 -0.95
N HIS A 154 12.52 8.10 -2.00
CA HIS A 154 12.63 9.28 -2.85
C HIS A 154 11.33 9.64 -3.59
N GLU A 155 10.45 8.68 -3.81
CA GLU A 155 9.16 8.93 -4.48
C GLU A 155 8.04 9.32 -3.51
N THR A 156 8.13 8.95 -2.23
CA THR A 156 7.09 9.28 -1.23
C THR A 156 7.10 10.74 -0.77
N LEU A 157 8.18 11.49 -0.99
CA LEU A 157 8.17 12.96 -0.89
C LEU A 157 7.26 13.62 -1.96
N ARG A 158 6.63 12.83 -2.80
CA ARG A 158 5.75 13.23 -3.90
C ARG A 158 4.34 13.62 -3.44
N HIS A 159 3.95 13.28 -2.23
CA HIS A 159 2.58 13.43 -1.73
C HIS A 159 2.45 14.38 -0.53
N LEU A 160 3.48 15.14 -0.21
CA LEU A 160 3.44 16.27 0.71
C LEU A 160 3.66 17.59 -0.03
#